data_276d19d187260703ad7e8f9f373988b4
#
_entry.id   276d19d187260703ad7e8f9f373988b4
#
_cell.length_a   1.000
_cell.length_b   1.000
_cell.length_c   1.000
_cell.angle_alpha   90.00
_cell.angle_beta   90.00
_cell.angle_gamma   90.00
#
_symmetry.space_group_name_H-M   'P 1'
#
loop_
_entity.id
_entity.type
_entity.pdbx_description
1 polymer ?
#
loop_
_entity_poly.entity_id
_entity_poly.type
_entity_poly.pdbx_seq_one_letter_code
_entity_poly.pdbx_strand_id
1 'polypeptide(L)'
;MQKEILNKSIENTKIEYLDINSLIPYVNNPRKNLNVDKVASSILEFGFQQPIVVDKNKTIIVGHTRYEASKKLGLTKIPVLIADLTEIQSKAYRIADNKLNEDSLWDNKLLDLEIKELETLNFDKTILGFDQKEIEDLFKDVVPVFEPANNNFQNVDMGEIKAPNSQVRMVQLFLDSTSEPKLKEMIDYLKSVYKIDNLTDTVFKAVENEYNNSKTNS
;
A
#
# COMPACT_ATOMS: atom_id res chain seq x y z
N MET A 1 -39.03 1.40 1.60
CA MET A 1 -38.97 2.56 0.67
C MET A 1 -37.54 3.01 0.35
N GLN A 2 -36.76 3.60 1.30
CA GLN A 2 -35.37 4.05 0.98
C GLN A 2 -34.43 2.93 0.49
N LYS A 3 -34.44 1.74 1.13
CA LYS A 3 -33.63 0.59 0.69
C LYS A 3 -34.04 0.08 -0.69
N GLU A 4 -35.29 0.09 -1.05
CA GLU A 4 -35.78 -0.34 -2.37
C GLU A 4 -35.35 0.64 -3.46
N ILE A 5 -35.40 1.94 -3.19
CA ILE A 5 -34.90 2.98 -4.10
C ILE A 5 -33.39 2.81 -4.31
N LEU A 6 -32.63 2.53 -3.23
CA LEU A 6 -31.19 2.30 -3.30
C LEU A 6 -30.87 1.04 -4.12
N ASN A 7 -31.55 -0.08 -3.87
CA ASN A 7 -31.34 -1.32 -4.63
C ASN A 7 -31.63 -1.12 -6.12
N LYS A 8 -32.73 -0.45 -6.46
CA LYS A 8 -33.08 -0.14 -7.84
C LYS A 8 -32.04 0.77 -8.52
N SER A 9 -31.43 1.70 -7.78
CA SER A 9 -30.37 2.55 -8.30
C SER A 9 -29.09 1.75 -8.60
N ILE A 10 -28.74 0.77 -7.75
CA ILE A 10 -27.60 -0.12 -7.95
C ILE A 10 -27.79 -1.01 -9.17
N GLU A 11 -28.98 -1.61 -9.32
CA GLU A 11 -29.30 -2.50 -10.46
C GLU A 11 -29.27 -1.79 -11.81
N ASN A 12 -29.53 -0.49 -11.83
CA ASN A 12 -29.51 0.33 -13.04
C ASN A 12 -28.13 0.95 -13.35
N THR A 13 -27.12 0.75 -12.47
CA THR A 13 -25.78 1.28 -12.67
C THR A 13 -25.06 0.48 -13.75
N LYS A 14 -24.78 1.10 -14.90
CA LYS A 14 -24.06 0.49 -16.02
C LYS A 14 -22.85 1.32 -16.40
N ILE A 15 -21.77 0.63 -16.72
CA ILE A 15 -20.58 1.24 -17.30
C ILE A 15 -20.72 1.23 -18.81
N GLU A 16 -20.57 2.40 -19.41
CA GLU A 16 -20.56 2.60 -20.86
C GLU A 16 -19.19 3.06 -21.31
N TYR A 17 -18.81 2.72 -22.56
CA TYR A 17 -17.58 3.19 -23.16
C TYR A 17 -17.88 4.34 -24.11
N LEU A 18 -17.58 5.57 -23.67
CA LEU A 18 -17.87 6.78 -24.43
C LEU A 18 -16.60 7.35 -25.08
N ASP A 19 -16.80 8.04 -26.23
CA ASP A 19 -15.74 8.85 -26.83
C ASP A 19 -15.32 9.94 -25.84
N ILE A 20 -14.02 10.06 -25.60
CA ILE A 20 -13.47 11.02 -24.64
C ILE A 20 -13.84 12.47 -24.99
N ASN A 21 -13.93 12.79 -26.30
CA ASN A 21 -14.28 14.12 -26.77
C ASN A 21 -15.77 14.45 -26.58
N SER A 22 -16.61 13.44 -26.29
CA SER A 22 -18.02 13.65 -25.98
C SER A 22 -18.25 14.09 -24.53
N LEU A 23 -17.23 13.99 -23.67
CA LEU A 23 -17.34 14.38 -22.28
C LEU A 23 -17.07 15.86 -22.07
N ILE A 24 -17.80 16.47 -21.16
CA ILE A 24 -17.74 17.90 -20.86
C ILE A 24 -17.10 18.09 -19.48
N PRO A 25 -15.87 18.62 -19.38
CA PRO A 25 -15.29 18.97 -18.09
C PRO A 25 -16.11 20.05 -17.39
N TYR A 26 -16.32 19.87 -16.07
CA TYR A 26 -17.04 20.88 -15.30
C TYR A 26 -16.16 22.11 -15.03
N VAL A 27 -16.57 23.27 -15.56
CA VAL A 27 -15.77 24.52 -15.56
C VAL A 27 -15.42 25.00 -14.15
N ASN A 28 -16.36 24.88 -13.19
CA ASN A 28 -16.18 25.33 -11.81
C ASN A 28 -15.67 24.20 -10.90
N ASN A 29 -14.81 23.30 -11.39
CA ASN A 29 -14.22 22.26 -10.55
C ASN A 29 -13.36 22.91 -9.46
N PRO A 30 -13.67 22.69 -8.15
CA PRO A 30 -12.92 23.31 -7.06
C PRO A 30 -11.54 22.68 -6.86
N ARG A 31 -11.33 21.42 -7.31
CA ARG A 31 -10.06 20.73 -7.17
C ARG A 31 -9.08 21.18 -8.24
N LYS A 32 -7.96 21.74 -7.80
CA LYS A 32 -6.85 22.19 -8.66
C LYS A 32 -5.62 21.33 -8.41
N ASN A 33 -4.56 21.55 -9.18
CA ASN A 33 -3.29 20.79 -9.08
C ASN A 33 -3.49 19.28 -9.24
N LEU A 34 -4.15 18.90 -10.33
CA LEU A 34 -4.41 17.49 -10.64
C LEU A 34 -3.08 16.78 -10.92
N ASN A 35 -2.83 15.67 -10.22
CA ASN A 35 -1.66 14.81 -10.44
C ASN A 35 -1.87 13.93 -11.69
N VAL A 36 -1.97 14.57 -12.86
CA VAL A 36 -2.30 13.91 -14.13
C VAL A 36 -1.28 12.83 -14.49
N ASP A 37 0.01 13.09 -14.23
CA ASP A 37 1.09 12.18 -14.58
C ASP A 37 1.05 10.90 -13.72
N LYS A 38 0.87 11.03 -12.42
CA LYS A 38 0.73 9.89 -11.51
C LYS A 38 -0.47 9.02 -11.90
N VAL A 39 -1.60 9.65 -12.23
CA VAL A 39 -2.81 8.92 -12.67
C VAL A 39 -2.61 8.29 -14.05
N ALA A 40 -1.90 8.94 -14.98
CA ALA A 40 -1.58 8.36 -16.29
C ALA A 40 -0.69 7.12 -16.14
N SER A 41 0.35 7.17 -15.31
CA SER A 41 1.20 6.00 -14.99
C SER A 41 0.40 4.85 -14.39
N SER A 42 -0.51 5.16 -13.46
CA SER A 42 -1.39 4.16 -12.86
C SER A 42 -2.34 3.52 -13.89
N ILE A 43 -2.89 4.30 -14.83
CA ILE A 43 -3.75 3.77 -15.91
C ILE A 43 -2.93 2.88 -16.87
N LEU A 44 -1.68 3.23 -17.16
CA LEU A 44 -0.81 2.42 -18.01
C LEU A 44 -0.48 1.08 -17.39
N GLU A 45 -0.20 1.04 -16.09
CA GLU A 45 0.20 -0.17 -15.38
C GLU A 45 -0.99 -1.08 -15.08
N PHE A 46 -2.04 -0.52 -14.47
CA PHE A 46 -3.16 -1.30 -13.94
C PHE A 46 -4.38 -1.34 -14.86
N GLY A 47 -4.38 -0.57 -15.94
CA GLY A 47 -5.56 -0.33 -16.75
C GLY A 47 -6.54 0.66 -16.10
N PHE A 48 -7.67 0.87 -16.76
CA PHE A 48 -8.69 1.82 -16.32
C PHE A 48 -9.65 1.14 -15.32
N GLN A 49 -9.30 1.11 -14.03
CA GLN A 49 -10.04 0.36 -12.99
C GLN A 49 -11.26 1.08 -12.43
N GLN A 50 -11.29 2.43 -12.46
CA GLN A 50 -12.36 3.23 -11.91
C GLN A 50 -13.02 4.11 -13.00
N PRO A 51 -14.28 3.91 -13.36
CA PRO A 51 -14.96 4.71 -14.38
C PRO A 51 -15.07 6.19 -13.98
N ILE A 52 -15.18 7.06 -14.99
CA ILE A 52 -15.52 8.46 -14.80
C ILE A 52 -17.03 8.58 -14.59
N VAL A 53 -17.47 9.35 -13.59
CA VAL A 53 -18.90 9.60 -13.36
C VAL A 53 -19.31 10.90 -14.04
N VAL A 54 -20.37 10.84 -14.84
CA VAL A 54 -20.94 11.98 -15.56
C VAL A 54 -22.45 12.09 -15.30
N ASP A 55 -23.01 13.25 -15.54
CA ASP A 55 -24.46 13.44 -15.62
C ASP A 55 -25.03 13.02 -16.98
N LYS A 56 -26.35 13.14 -17.15
CA LYS A 56 -27.05 12.83 -18.41
C LYS A 56 -26.60 13.67 -19.60
N ASN A 57 -26.01 14.84 -19.34
CA ASN A 57 -25.45 15.74 -20.36
C ASN A 57 -23.98 15.44 -20.64
N LYS A 58 -23.43 14.36 -20.06
CA LYS A 58 -22.00 13.98 -20.14
C LYS A 58 -21.06 14.97 -19.45
N THR A 59 -21.56 15.82 -18.55
CA THR A 59 -20.73 16.70 -17.73
C THR A 59 -20.07 15.88 -16.62
N ILE A 60 -18.76 16.00 -16.47
CA ILE A 60 -17.99 15.23 -15.48
C ILE A 60 -18.37 15.67 -14.06
N ILE A 61 -18.79 14.69 -13.25
CA ILE A 61 -19.03 14.84 -11.82
C ILE A 61 -17.79 14.43 -11.04
N VAL A 62 -17.27 13.21 -11.30
CA VAL A 62 -16.09 12.64 -10.63
C VAL A 62 -15.11 12.13 -11.68
N GLY A 63 -13.80 12.33 -11.44
CA GLY A 63 -12.74 11.75 -12.27
C GLY A 63 -12.10 12.71 -13.26
N HIS A 64 -12.10 14.02 -13.01
CA HIS A 64 -11.44 15.02 -13.87
C HIS A 64 -9.96 14.69 -14.12
N THR A 65 -9.21 14.23 -13.10
CA THR A 65 -7.80 13.83 -13.26
C THR A 65 -7.67 12.64 -14.21
N ARG A 66 -8.55 11.63 -14.08
CA ARG A 66 -8.59 10.47 -14.99
C ARG A 66 -8.93 10.86 -16.42
N TYR A 67 -9.83 11.83 -16.60
CA TYR A 67 -10.14 12.39 -17.91
C TYR A 67 -8.91 13.04 -18.56
N GLU A 68 -8.21 13.92 -17.84
CA GLU A 68 -7.00 14.57 -18.35
C GLU A 68 -5.86 13.58 -18.60
N ALA A 69 -5.67 12.60 -17.69
CA ALA A 69 -4.71 11.50 -17.88
C ALA A 69 -5.03 10.68 -19.15
N SER A 70 -6.30 10.37 -19.37
CA SER A 70 -6.75 9.65 -20.57
C SER A 70 -6.47 10.42 -21.85
N LYS A 71 -6.68 11.74 -21.85
CA LYS A 71 -6.31 12.60 -22.99
C LYS A 71 -4.81 12.59 -23.25
N LYS A 72 -4.01 12.71 -22.18
CA LYS A 72 -2.55 12.63 -22.25
C LYS A 72 -2.07 11.30 -22.84
N LEU A 73 -2.75 10.19 -22.51
CA LEU A 73 -2.47 8.85 -23.03
C LEU A 73 -3.02 8.61 -24.45
N GLY A 74 -3.75 9.56 -25.03
CA GLY A 74 -4.33 9.41 -26.36
C GLY A 74 -5.49 8.40 -26.42
N LEU A 75 -6.16 8.11 -25.31
CA LEU A 75 -7.30 7.20 -25.29
C LEU A 75 -8.48 7.83 -26.03
N THR A 76 -9.11 7.08 -26.91
CA THR A 76 -10.28 7.54 -27.68
C THR A 76 -11.60 7.22 -27.01
N LYS A 77 -11.66 6.08 -26.27
CA LYS A 77 -12.83 5.65 -25.51
C LYS A 77 -12.43 5.30 -24.09
N ILE A 78 -13.26 5.70 -23.15
CA ILE A 78 -13.03 5.48 -21.72
C ILE A 78 -14.30 4.97 -21.02
N PRO A 79 -14.17 4.19 -19.93
CA PRO A 79 -15.31 3.70 -19.17
C PRO A 79 -15.94 4.86 -18.38
N VAL A 80 -17.24 4.99 -18.52
CA VAL A 80 -18.04 6.07 -17.93
C VAL A 80 -19.28 5.49 -17.27
N LEU A 81 -19.64 6.04 -16.12
CA LEU A 81 -20.89 5.78 -15.43
C LEU A 81 -21.78 7.01 -15.55
N ILE A 82 -22.96 6.85 -16.13
CA ILE A 82 -23.94 7.92 -16.25
C ILE A 82 -24.81 7.92 -14.98
N ALA A 83 -24.67 8.97 -14.16
CA ALA A 83 -25.42 9.10 -12.92
C ALA A 83 -26.77 9.78 -13.17
N ASP A 84 -27.85 9.17 -12.65
CA ASP A 84 -29.19 9.77 -12.66
C ASP A 84 -29.35 10.70 -11.45
N LEU A 85 -28.68 11.86 -11.49
CA LEU A 85 -28.67 12.87 -10.45
C LEU A 85 -29.24 14.18 -10.99
N THR A 86 -29.94 14.90 -10.13
CA THR A 86 -30.31 16.29 -10.40
C THR A 86 -29.07 17.19 -10.42
N GLU A 87 -29.17 18.38 -10.99
CA GLU A 87 -28.05 19.34 -11.01
C GLU A 87 -27.53 19.68 -9.60
N ILE A 88 -28.44 19.84 -8.63
CA ILE A 88 -28.09 20.09 -7.22
C ILE A 88 -27.35 18.89 -6.63
N GLN A 89 -27.83 17.69 -6.86
CA GLN A 89 -27.18 16.46 -6.39
C GLN A 89 -25.80 16.27 -7.04
N SER A 90 -25.66 16.56 -8.32
CA SER A 90 -24.39 16.48 -9.03
C SER A 90 -23.34 17.46 -8.47
N LYS A 91 -23.75 18.67 -8.12
CA LYS A 91 -22.89 19.67 -7.45
C LYS A 91 -22.49 19.21 -6.05
N ALA A 92 -23.45 18.72 -5.25
CA ALA A 92 -23.20 18.24 -3.90
C ALA A 92 -22.30 16.99 -3.92
N TYR A 93 -22.55 16.03 -4.81
CA TYR A 93 -21.77 14.81 -4.93
C TYR A 93 -20.31 15.08 -5.33
N ARG A 94 -20.08 16.04 -6.24
CA ARG A 94 -18.72 16.45 -6.62
C ARG A 94 -17.90 16.95 -5.42
N ILE A 95 -18.53 17.71 -4.54
CA ILE A 95 -17.87 18.21 -3.33
C ILE A 95 -17.66 17.08 -2.33
N ALA A 96 -18.69 16.26 -2.09
CA ALA A 96 -18.63 15.14 -1.15
C ALA A 96 -17.57 14.10 -1.53
N ASP A 97 -17.50 13.70 -2.80
CA ASP A 97 -16.50 12.74 -3.29
C ASP A 97 -15.08 13.25 -3.05
N ASN A 98 -14.81 14.52 -3.35
CA ASN A 98 -13.49 15.09 -3.09
C ASN A 98 -13.18 15.16 -1.59
N LYS A 99 -14.15 15.57 -0.74
CA LYS A 99 -13.91 15.73 0.69
C LYS A 99 -13.74 14.41 1.42
N LEU A 100 -14.57 13.41 1.11
CA LEU A 100 -14.51 12.09 1.76
C LEU A 100 -13.19 11.36 1.48
N ASN A 101 -12.56 11.62 0.32
CA ASN A 101 -11.25 11.05 0.01
C ASN A 101 -10.11 11.68 0.83
N GLU A 102 -10.31 12.88 1.40
CA GLU A 102 -9.30 13.56 2.23
C GLU A 102 -9.32 13.10 3.70
N ASP A 103 -10.42 12.51 4.16
CA ASP A 103 -10.62 12.16 5.57
C ASP A 103 -10.03 10.79 5.96
N SER A 104 -9.50 10.02 5.00
CA SER A 104 -8.84 8.75 5.27
C SER A 104 -7.35 8.92 5.58
N LEU A 105 -6.87 8.20 6.59
CA LEU A 105 -5.47 8.17 6.98
C LEU A 105 -4.87 6.78 6.69
N TRP A 106 -3.59 6.77 6.36
CA TRP A 106 -2.83 5.52 6.22
C TRP A 106 -2.44 4.96 7.58
N ASP A 107 -2.56 3.65 7.76
CA ASP A 107 -1.78 2.95 8.77
C ASP A 107 -0.36 2.78 8.22
N ASN A 108 0.55 3.64 8.68
CA ASN A 108 1.92 3.69 8.15
C ASN A 108 2.68 2.38 8.34
N LYS A 109 2.38 1.60 9.39
CA LYS A 109 3.04 0.30 9.62
C LYS A 109 2.61 -0.74 8.61
N LEU A 110 1.30 -0.82 8.36
CA LEU A 110 0.76 -1.74 7.35
C LEU A 110 1.21 -1.31 5.95
N LEU A 111 1.16 -0.02 5.66
CA LEU A 111 1.60 0.51 4.37
C LEU A 111 3.08 0.22 4.08
N ASP A 112 3.96 0.36 5.08
CA ASP A 112 5.38 0.02 4.96
C ASP A 112 5.58 -1.47 4.63
N LEU A 113 4.81 -2.35 5.27
CA LEU A 113 4.87 -3.79 5.00
C LEU A 113 4.48 -4.11 3.56
N GLU A 114 3.37 -3.56 3.07
CA GLU A 114 2.90 -3.75 1.70
C GLU A 114 3.93 -3.22 0.67
N ILE A 115 4.50 -2.03 0.91
CA ILE A 115 5.53 -1.46 0.02
C ILE A 115 6.79 -2.33 0.00
N LYS A 116 7.24 -2.85 1.15
CA LYS A 116 8.39 -3.75 1.22
C LYS A 116 8.14 -5.08 0.49
N GLU A 117 6.94 -5.62 0.59
CA GLU A 117 6.57 -6.82 -0.17
C GLU A 117 6.65 -6.57 -1.68
N LEU A 118 6.10 -5.44 -2.16
CA LEU A 118 6.21 -5.03 -3.56
C LEU A 118 7.67 -4.85 -4.01
N GLU A 119 8.55 -4.30 -3.15
CA GLU A 119 9.99 -4.21 -3.42
C GLU A 119 10.64 -5.59 -3.61
N THR A 120 10.29 -6.57 -2.79
CA THR A 120 10.83 -7.95 -2.94
C THR A 120 10.41 -8.59 -4.26
N LEU A 121 9.26 -8.16 -4.79
CA LEU A 121 8.73 -8.60 -6.09
C LEU A 121 9.26 -7.75 -7.26
N ASN A 122 10.19 -6.82 -7.02
CA ASN A 122 10.75 -5.88 -7.99
C ASN A 122 9.71 -4.97 -8.66
N PHE A 123 8.62 -4.62 -7.95
CA PHE A 123 7.62 -3.69 -8.46
C PHE A 123 8.11 -2.24 -8.37
N ASP A 124 7.81 -1.44 -9.40
CA ASP A 124 8.17 -0.02 -9.44
C ASP A 124 7.28 0.82 -8.51
N LYS A 125 7.83 1.24 -7.37
CA LYS A 125 7.12 2.04 -6.35
C LYS A 125 6.69 3.43 -6.84
N THR A 126 7.33 3.98 -7.86
CA THR A 126 6.98 5.32 -8.37
C THR A 126 5.57 5.38 -8.92
N ILE A 127 5.00 4.23 -9.30
CA ILE A 127 3.64 4.06 -9.82
C ILE A 127 2.58 4.14 -8.72
N LEU A 128 2.95 3.90 -7.45
CA LEU A 128 2.03 3.92 -6.31
C LEU A 128 1.46 5.32 -6.03
N GLY A 129 2.08 6.35 -6.58
CA GLY A 129 1.61 7.72 -6.46
C GLY A 129 2.17 8.50 -5.27
N PHE A 130 2.96 7.88 -4.40
CA PHE A 130 3.71 8.59 -3.37
C PHE A 130 4.85 9.41 -4.00
N ASP A 131 5.20 10.54 -3.39
CA ASP A 131 6.43 11.23 -3.76
C ASP A 131 7.63 10.65 -2.99
N GLN A 132 8.84 11.02 -3.42
CA GLN A 132 10.07 10.49 -2.83
C GLN A 132 10.16 10.76 -1.31
N LYS A 133 9.70 11.95 -0.90
CA LYS A 133 9.72 12.34 0.52
C LYS A 133 8.69 11.58 1.34
N GLU A 134 7.48 11.37 0.78
CA GLU A 134 6.45 10.55 1.43
C GLU A 134 6.95 9.12 1.68
N ILE A 135 7.64 8.54 0.68
CA ILE A 135 8.24 7.21 0.83
C ILE A 135 9.34 7.24 1.90
N GLU A 136 10.26 8.22 1.86
CA GLU A 136 11.32 8.34 2.85
C GLU A 136 10.79 8.55 4.27
N ASP A 137 9.72 9.34 4.45
CA ASP A 137 9.10 9.59 5.74
C ASP A 137 8.41 8.33 6.29
N LEU A 138 7.78 7.52 5.43
CA LEU A 138 7.22 6.21 5.81
C LEU A 138 8.29 5.27 6.39
N PHE A 139 9.49 5.27 5.81
CA PHE A 139 10.58 4.42 6.28
C PHE A 139 11.32 4.95 7.53
N LYS A 140 11.23 6.26 7.84
CA LYS A 140 11.86 6.84 9.02
C LYS A 140 11.27 6.36 10.34
N ASP A 141 9.95 6.18 10.38
CA ASP A 141 9.24 5.77 11.60
C ASP A 141 9.30 4.24 11.85
N VAL A 142 9.84 3.47 10.90
CA VAL A 142 9.90 2.00 10.95
C VAL A 142 11.32 1.48 11.26
N VAL A 143 12.30 2.35 11.44
CA VAL A 143 13.52 1.94 12.14
C VAL A 143 13.08 1.62 13.56
N PRO A 144 13.13 0.36 14.03
CA PRO A 144 12.97 0.13 15.45
C PRO A 144 14.07 0.98 16.10
N VAL A 145 13.68 2.04 16.77
CA VAL A 145 14.54 2.67 17.73
C VAL A 145 14.77 1.58 18.77
N PHE A 146 15.83 0.80 18.56
CA PHE A 146 16.48 0.15 19.66
C PHE A 146 16.96 1.30 20.54
N GLU A 147 16.09 1.78 21.43
CA GLU A 147 16.59 2.44 22.62
C GLU A 147 17.47 1.39 23.27
N PRO A 148 18.80 1.58 23.32
CA PRO A 148 19.62 0.68 24.09
C PRO A 148 19.08 0.85 25.51
N ALA A 149 18.42 -0.19 26.03
CA ALA A 149 18.16 -0.27 27.46
C ALA A 149 19.49 0.09 28.11
N ASN A 150 19.46 1.10 28.97
CA ASN A 150 20.59 1.71 29.64
C ASN A 150 21.41 0.64 30.40
N ASN A 151 22.17 -0.15 29.69
CA ASN A 151 23.12 -1.11 30.22
C ASN A 151 24.48 -0.66 29.78
N ASN A 152 25.26 -0.21 30.75
CA ASN A 152 26.68 0.08 30.66
C ASN A 152 27.46 -1.02 29.92
N PHE A 153 27.50 -0.96 28.62
CA PHE A 153 28.52 -1.64 27.82
C PHE A 153 29.65 -0.65 27.57
N GLN A 154 30.57 -0.57 28.52
CA GLN A 154 31.86 0.03 28.30
C GLN A 154 32.65 -0.84 27.34
N ASN A 155 33.02 -0.25 26.22
CA ASN A 155 34.13 -0.63 25.34
C ASN A 155 34.21 -2.11 24.93
N VAL A 156 33.47 -2.48 23.89
CA VAL A 156 33.84 -3.60 23.03
C VAL A 156 34.46 -3.00 21.77
N ASP A 157 35.75 -3.24 21.62
CA ASP A 157 36.53 -2.93 20.43
C ASP A 157 35.91 -3.65 19.22
N MET A 158 35.26 -2.88 18.37
CA MET A 158 34.66 -3.37 17.11
C MET A 158 35.80 -3.49 16.08
N GLY A 159 36.60 -4.53 16.18
CA GLY A 159 37.51 -4.92 15.12
C GLY A 159 36.81 -4.96 13.77
N GLU A 160 37.48 -4.44 12.73
CA GLU A 160 36.99 -4.36 11.36
C GLU A 160 36.29 -5.65 10.91
N ILE A 161 34.96 -5.65 10.86
CA ILE A 161 34.20 -6.74 10.23
C ILE A 161 34.29 -6.52 8.72
N LYS A 162 35.26 -7.19 8.08
CA LYS A 162 35.24 -7.39 6.63
C LYS A 162 34.02 -8.23 6.30
N ALA A 163 33.04 -7.60 5.64
CA ALA A 163 31.86 -8.29 5.14
C ALA A 163 32.30 -9.40 4.17
N PRO A 164 32.02 -10.67 4.45
CA PRO A 164 32.19 -11.72 3.44
C PRO A 164 31.14 -11.53 2.36
N ASN A 165 31.49 -11.82 1.10
CA ASN A 165 30.59 -11.87 -0.08
C ASN A 165 29.53 -12.99 0.09
N SER A 166 28.65 -12.88 1.05
CA SER A 166 27.54 -13.80 1.25
C SER A 166 26.23 -13.04 1.07
N GLN A 167 25.37 -13.58 0.23
CA GLN A 167 23.98 -13.10 0.07
C GLN A 167 23.24 -13.34 1.39
N VAL A 168 23.31 -12.37 2.29
CA VAL A 168 22.54 -12.40 3.54
C VAL A 168 21.08 -12.10 3.19
N ARG A 169 20.18 -13.07 3.40
CA ARG A 169 18.73 -12.88 3.30
C ARG A 169 18.17 -12.67 4.69
N MET A 170 17.33 -11.65 4.84
CA MET A 170 16.60 -11.41 6.08
C MET A 170 15.34 -12.28 6.10
N VAL A 171 15.12 -12.99 7.22
CA VAL A 171 13.85 -13.66 7.53
C VAL A 171 13.22 -12.93 8.69
N GLN A 172 11.99 -12.44 8.51
CA GLN A 172 11.25 -11.68 9.52
C GLN A 172 10.09 -12.54 10.05
N LEU A 173 9.96 -12.60 11.39
CA LEU A 173 8.87 -13.27 12.07
C LEU A 173 7.95 -12.23 12.72
N PHE A 174 6.65 -12.34 12.48
CA PHE A 174 5.63 -11.54 13.13
C PHE A 174 5.04 -12.32 14.30
N LEU A 175 5.15 -11.77 15.50
CA LEU A 175 4.69 -12.40 16.72
C LEU A 175 3.63 -11.51 17.38
N ASP A 176 2.59 -12.11 17.89
CA ASP A 176 1.63 -11.42 18.75
C ASP A 176 2.19 -11.20 20.16
N SER A 177 1.51 -10.37 20.95
CA SER A 177 1.92 -10.00 22.32
C SER A 177 2.04 -11.18 23.30
N THR A 178 1.50 -12.35 22.96
CA THR A 178 1.55 -13.57 23.78
C THR A 178 2.66 -14.52 23.32
N SER A 179 2.97 -14.51 22.02
CA SER A 179 3.99 -15.38 21.41
C SER A 179 5.40 -14.80 21.53
N GLU A 180 5.54 -13.47 21.51
CA GLU A 180 6.83 -12.80 21.61
C GLU A 180 7.59 -13.15 22.92
N PRO A 181 7.01 -13.00 24.13
CA PRO A 181 7.71 -13.32 25.36
C PRO A 181 8.07 -14.81 25.47
N LYS A 182 7.21 -15.69 24.97
CA LYS A 182 7.48 -17.14 24.96
C LYS A 182 8.65 -17.47 24.04
N LEU A 183 8.69 -16.89 22.83
CA LEU A 183 9.80 -17.12 21.91
C LEU A 183 11.12 -16.60 22.50
N LYS A 184 11.10 -15.44 23.15
CA LYS A 184 12.30 -14.88 23.82
C LYS A 184 12.83 -15.81 24.91
N GLU A 185 11.96 -16.29 25.78
CA GLU A 185 12.32 -17.25 26.84
C GLU A 185 12.91 -18.54 26.25
N MET A 186 12.30 -19.10 25.19
CA MET A 186 12.79 -20.29 24.50
C MET A 186 14.18 -20.07 23.88
N ILE A 187 14.41 -18.91 23.27
CA ILE A 187 15.69 -18.56 22.67
C ILE A 187 16.77 -18.42 23.72
N ASP A 188 16.50 -17.73 24.83
CA ASP A 188 17.47 -17.53 25.91
C ASP A 188 17.85 -18.88 26.56
N TYR A 189 16.89 -19.79 26.71
CA TYR A 189 17.17 -21.17 27.11
C TYR A 189 18.07 -21.90 26.11
N LEU A 190 17.73 -21.84 24.81
CA LEU A 190 18.48 -22.54 23.75
C LEU A 190 19.89 -21.98 23.57
N LYS A 191 20.10 -20.68 23.77
CA LYS A 191 21.45 -20.08 23.80
C LYS A 191 22.32 -20.74 24.87
N SER A 192 21.78 -20.96 26.04
CA SER A 192 22.51 -21.62 27.13
C SER A 192 22.84 -23.08 26.83
N VAL A 193 21.91 -23.81 26.19
CA VAL A 193 22.06 -25.22 25.81
C VAL A 193 23.07 -25.38 24.68
N TYR A 194 22.99 -24.56 23.64
CA TYR A 194 23.85 -24.66 22.47
C TYR A 194 25.17 -23.92 22.63
N LYS A 195 25.33 -23.10 23.67
CA LYS A 195 26.49 -22.21 23.88
C LYS A 195 26.72 -21.28 22.69
N ILE A 196 25.64 -20.71 22.17
CA ILE A 196 25.60 -19.78 21.04
C ILE A 196 25.03 -18.45 21.56
N ASP A 197 25.74 -17.33 21.30
CA ASP A 197 25.32 -16.04 21.83
C ASP A 197 24.38 -15.27 20.90
N ASN A 198 24.43 -15.53 19.59
CA ASN A 198 23.60 -14.80 18.63
C ASN A 198 22.27 -15.50 18.34
N LEU A 199 21.25 -14.68 18.07
CA LEU A 199 19.89 -15.12 17.82
C LEU A 199 19.75 -16.01 16.58
N THR A 200 20.38 -15.61 15.48
CA THR A 200 20.23 -16.26 14.17
C THR A 200 20.75 -17.69 14.20
N ASP A 201 21.96 -17.88 14.73
CA ASP A 201 22.58 -19.21 14.81
C ASP A 201 21.85 -20.10 15.84
N THR A 202 21.32 -19.51 16.91
CA THR A 202 20.52 -20.26 17.91
C THR A 202 19.24 -20.80 17.28
N VAL A 203 18.49 -19.97 16.57
CA VAL A 203 17.26 -20.38 15.88
C VAL A 203 17.57 -21.39 14.77
N PHE A 204 18.59 -21.14 13.96
CA PHE A 204 18.98 -22.06 12.90
C PHE A 204 19.36 -23.44 13.47
N LYS A 205 20.13 -23.48 14.54
CA LYS A 205 20.52 -24.72 15.22
C LYS A 205 19.32 -25.48 15.79
N ALA A 206 18.36 -24.77 16.34
CA ALA A 206 17.13 -25.38 16.85
C ALA A 206 16.30 -26.04 15.74
N VAL A 207 16.11 -25.32 14.62
CA VAL A 207 15.38 -25.83 13.46
C VAL A 207 16.11 -27.02 12.82
N GLU A 208 17.45 -26.95 12.68
CA GLU A 208 18.27 -28.06 12.16
C GLU A 208 18.14 -29.33 13.03
N ASN A 209 18.18 -29.17 14.35
CA ASN A 209 18.02 -30.28 15.27
C ASN A 209 16.63 -30.93 15.15
N GLU A 210 15.56 -30.13 15.10
CA GLU A 210 14.22 -30.66 14.95
C GLU A 210 14.01 -31.35 13.60
N TYR A 211 14.53 -30.77 12.52
CA TYR A 211 14.51 -31.38 11.19
C TYR A 211 15.22 -32.77 11.16
N ASN A 212 16.39 -32.86 11.83
CA ASN A 212 17.15 -34.14 11.87
C ASN A 212 16.44 -35.18 12.75
N ASN A 213 15.85 -34.76 13.87
CA ASN A 213 15.08 -35.64 14.75
C ASN A 213 13.83 -36.21 14.06
N SER A 214 13.13 -35.38 13.29
CA SER A 214 11.93 -35.81 12.57
C SER A 214 12.26 -36.81 11.44
N LYS A 215 13.44 -36.69 10.80
CA LYS A 215 13.91 -37.67 9.79
C LYS A 215 14.32 -39.00 10.38
N THR A 216 14.80 -39.02 11.61
CA THR A 216 15.26 -40.28 12.26
C THR A 216 14.10 -41.10 12.80
N ASN A 217 12.94 -40.48 12.97
CA ASN A 217 11.73 -41.11 13.50
C ASN A 217 10.67 -41.43 12.39
N SER A 218 11.06 -41.26 11.13
CA SER A 218 10.27 -41.63 9.94
C SER A 218 10.93 -42.82 9.22
#